data_5f49b5b72ac2f219ac5a1353a1a809b4
#
_entry.id   5f49b5b72ac2f219ac5a1353a1a809b4
#
_cell.length_a   1.000
_cell.length_b   1.000
_cell.length_c   1.000
_cell.angle_alpha   90.00
_cell.angle_beta   90.00
_cell.angle_gamma   90.00
#
_symmetry.space_group_name_H-M   'P 1'
#
loop_
_entity.id
_entity.type
_entity.pdbx_description
1 polymer ?
#
loop_
_entity_poly.entity_id
_entity_poly.type
_entity_poly.pdbx_seq_one_letter_code
_entity_poly.pdbx_strand_id
1 'polypeptide(L)'
;MRLELRRLLVRPLAWVLAALTLAELAWRFVLLLGNFLGVQIKLAALPGGPGFTDMVAVPLLSSLLTGGIVPFGLTELAIVVVPLLTMSTLAGERGSGTLHLLLATGTPAWSMVLGKYLAICIWMALWLGLVLLMPLALAHGTHLDWGKLAAATIGMMALLAMLTAIGVACSAYASHPAVAATASLLLALGLLMVNLGAQTAGVANGVIDWLALGTHLEALLRGLVTSADLVWFALVIAVALILATWRLGTERRRG
;
A
#
# COMPACT_ATOMS: atom_id res chain seq x y z
N MET A 1 -19.06 5.38 -7.78
CA MET A 1 -18.08 4.30 -7.97
C MET A 1 -17.71 4.06 -9.43
N ARG A 2 -18.64 3.67 -10.34
CA ARG A 2 -18.31 3.41 -11.78
C ARG A 2 -17.65 4.61 -12.47
N LEU A 3 -18.11 5.83 -12.22
CA LEU A 3 -17.54 7.04 -12.80
C LEU A 3 -16.11 7.32 -12.31
N GLU A 4 -15.83 7.10 -11.03
CA GLU A 4 -14.51 7.31 -10.44
C GLU A 4 -13.49 6.29 -10.96
N LEU A 5 -13.90 5.01 -11.06
CA LEU A 5 -13.07 3.97 -11.65
C LEU A 5 -12.72 4.29 -13.12
N ARG A 6 -13.72 4.73 -13.90
CA ARG A 6 -13.50 5.13 -15.29
C ARG A 6 -12.56 6.34 -15.40
N ARG A 7 -12.68 7.31 -14.49
CA ARG A 7 -11.76 8.47 -14.44
C ARG A 7 -10.32 8.04 -14.15
N LEU A 8 -10.10 7.08 -13.23
CA LEU A 8 -8.76 6.52 -12.95
C LEU A 8 -8.19 5.77 -14.15
N LEU A 9 -9.02 4.95 -14.82
CA LEU A 9 -8.61 4.17 -16.00
C LEU A 9 -8.26 5.05 -17.21
N VAL A 10 -8.87 6.24 -17.32
CA VAL A 10 -8.59 7.19 -18.42
C VAL A 10 -7.40 8.11 -18.10
N ARG A 11 -7.01 8.23 -16.84
CA ARG A 11 -5.87 9.08 -16.45
C ARG A 11 -4.53 8.47 -16.87
N PRO A 12 -3.73 9.15 -17.71
CA PRO A 12 -2.44 8.63 -18.15
C PRO A 12 -1.46 8.45 -16.99
N LEU A 13 -1.53 9.29 -15.97
CA LEU A 13 -0.67 9.23 -14.79
C LEU A 13 -0.74 7.87 -14.09
N ALA A 14 -1.93 7.28 -13.93
CA ALA A 14 -2.11 5.99 -13.26
C ALA A 14 -1.41 4.86 -14.04
N TRP A 15 -1.50 4.89 -15.37
CA TRP A 15 -0.85 3.90 -16.23
C TRP A 15 0.66 4.07 -16.30
N VAL A 16 1.15 5.31 -16.36
CA VAL A 16 2.60 5.60 -16.34
C VAL A 16 3.22 5.13 -15.04
N LEU A 17 2.59 5.44 -13.89
CA LEU A 17 3.07 4.96 -12.59
C LEU A 17 3.02 3.43 -12.49
N ALA A 18 1.94 2.81 -12.96
CA ALA A 18 1.84 1.35 -12.99
C ALA A 18 2.92 0.72 -13.88
N ALA A 19 3.16 1.27 -15.07
CA ALA A 19 4.17 0.75 -15.98
C ALA A 19 5.59 0.87 -15.42
N LEU A 20 5.94 2.03 -14.84
CA LEU A 20 7.26 2.25 -14.23
C LEU A 20 7.50 1.31 -13.05
N THR A 21 6.51 1.18 -12.17
CA THR A 21 6.63 0.32 -11.00
C THR A 21 6.63 -1.17 -11.34
N LEU A 22 5.85 -1.59 -12.36
CA LEU A 22 5.89 -2.96 -12.84
C LEU A 22 7.22 -3.28 -13.52
N ALA A 23 7.80 -2.35 -14.28
CA ALA A 23 9.12 -2.53 -14.90
C ALA A 23 10.22 -2.68 -13.83
N GLU A 24 10.17 -1.86 -12.77
CA GLU A 24 11.10 -1.95 -11.64
C GLU A 24 10.93 -3.26 -10.88
N LEU A 25 9.71 -3.66 -10.56
CA LEU A 25 9.43 -4.91 -9.88
C LEU A 25 9.77 -6.14 -10.73
N ALA A 26 9.61 -6.08 -12.05
CA ALA A 26 10.04 -7.14 -12.96
C ALA A 26 11.57 -7.27 -12.95
N TRP A 27 12.30 -6.15 -12.98
CA TRP A 27 13.76 -6.16 -12.84
C TRP A 27 14.18 -6.77 -11.50
N ARG A 28 13.57 -6.32 -10.40
CA ARG A 28 13.80 -6.90 -9.07
C ARG A 28 13.51 -8.40 -9.03
N PHE A 29 12.41 -8.83 -9.63
CA PHE A 29 12.06 -10.26 -9.69
C PHE A 29 13.13 -11.08 -10.37
N VAL A 30 13.70 -10.60 -11.50
CA VAL A 30 14.80 -11.27 -12.20
C VAL A 30 16.06 -11.36 -11.32
N LEU A 31 16.40 -10.30 -10.58
CA LEU A 31 17.53 -10.30 -9.65
C LEU A 31 17.33 -11.31 -8.50
N LEU A 32 16.15 -11.31 -7.88
CA LEU A 32 15.82 -12.25 -6.82
C LEU A 32 15.84 -13.71 -7.31
N LEU A 33 15.31 -13.94 -8.51
CA LEU A 33 15.33 -15.25 -9.14
C LEU A 33 16.77 -15.71 -9.44
N GLY A 34 17.62 -14.84 -9.98
CA GLY A 34 19.03 -15.13 -10.23
C GLY A 34 19.78 -15.50 -8.96
N ASN A 35 19.55 -14.75 -7.87
CA ASN A 35 20.13 -15.06 -6.56
C ASN A 35 19.64 -16.41 -6.02
N PHE A 36 18.33 -16.70 -6.13
CA PHE A 36 17.76 -17.97 -5.71
C PHE A 36 18.37 -19.14 -6.48
N LEU A 37 18.46 -19.06 -7.81
CA LEU A 37 19.05 -20.11 -8.65
C LEU A 37 20.51 -20.35 -8.31
N GLY A 38 21.27 -19.30 -7.99
CA GLY A 38 22.69 -19.40 -7.60
C GLY A 38 22.94 -20.16 -6.27
N VAL A 39 21.96 -20.15 -5.37
CA VAL A 39 22.08 -20.80 -4.05
C VAL A 39 21.16 -22.02 -3.88
N GLN A 40 20.29 -22.32 -4.84
CA GLN A 40 19.27 -23.36 -4.78
C GLN A 40 19.83 -24.74 -4.39
N ILE A 41 20.97 -25.14 -4.99
CA ILE A 41 21.61 -26.43 -4.71
C ILE A 41 22.07 -26.54 -3.25
N LYS A 42 22.59 -25.42 -2.70
CA LYS A 42 23.04 -25.36 -1.29
C LYS A 42 21.85 -25.38 -0.33
N LEU A 43 20.77 -24.70 -0.68
CA LEU A 43 19.55 -24.64 0.12
C LEU A 43 18.80 -25.98 0.13
N ALA A 44 18.77 -26.69 -0.99
CA ALA A 44 18.16 -28.02 -1.10
C ALA A 44 18.83 -29.07 -0.21
N ALA A 45 20.10 -28.87 0.16
CA ALA A 45 20.82 -29.72 1.08
C ALA A 45 20.50 -29.46 2.57
N LEU A 46 19.81 -28.35 2.89
CA LEU A 46 19.47 -27.98 4.25
C LEU A 46 18.02 -28.38 4.57
N PRO A 47 17.78 -29.29 5.53
CA PRO A 47 16.42 -29.63 5.95
C PRO A 47 15.71 -28.36 6.50
N GLY A 48 14.57 -27.98 5.89
CA GLY A 48 13.83 -26.79 6.29
C GLY A 48 14.43 -25.45 5.83
N GLY A 49 15.31 -25.47 4.83
CA GLY A 49 15.89 -24.25 4.25
C GLY A 49 14.83 -23.36 3.58
N PRO A 50 15.10 -22.03 3.44
CA PRO A 50 14.17 -21.09 2.83
C PRO A 50 13.89 -21.48 1.36
N GLY A 51 12.60 -21.55 1.03
CA GLY A 51 12.13 -21.91 -0.31
C GLY A 51 12.04 -20.70 -1.26
N PHE A 52 11.52 -20.97 -2.46
CA PHE A 52 11.25 -19.92 -3.47
C PHE A 52 10.35 -18.81 -2.92
N THR A 53 9.33 -19.16 -2.13
CA THR A 53 8.43 -18.18 -1.53
C THR A 53 9.17 -17.21 -0.62
N ASP A 54 10.10 -17.70 0.21
CA ASP A 54 10.86 -16.90 1.17
C ASP A 54 11.95 -16.05 0.52
N MET A 55 12.53 -16.51 -0.59
CA MET A 55 13.66 -15.84 -1.23
C MET A 55 13.28 -14.97 -2.44
N VAL A 56 12.11 -15.21 -3.03
CA VAL A 56 11.69 -14.50 -4.25
C VAL A 56 10.31 -13.85 -4.08
N ALA A 57 9.27 -14.63 -3.75
CA ALA A 57 7.91 -14.12 -3.78
C ALA A 57 7.63 -13.07 -2.69
N VAL A 58 8.02 -13.34 -1.45
CA VAL A 58 7.81 -12.41 -0.32
C VAL A 58 8.76 -11.21 -0.40
N PRO A 59 10.07 -11.37 -0.69
CA PRO A 59 10.96 -10.23 -0.90
C PRO A 59 10.58 -9.32 -2.07
N LEU A 60 9.89 -9.82 -3.09
CA LEU A 60 9.32 -8.98 -4.15
C LEU A 60 8.32 -7.97 -3.58
N LEU A 61 7.54 -8.36 -2.59
CA LEU A 61 6.54 -7.50 -1.95
C LEU A 61 7.17 -6.47 -1.00
N SER A 62 8.27 -6.81 -0.31
CA SER A 62 8.92 -5.86 0.62
C SER A 62 10.42 -6.10 0.71
N SER A 63 11.20 -5.01 0.70
CA SER A 63 12.65 -5.06 0.94
C SER A 63 13.00 -5.17 2.43
N LEU A 64 12.06 -4.91 3.32
CA LEU A 64 12.26 -4.95 4.78
C LEU A 64 12.80 -6.31 5.25
N LEU A 65 12.42 -7.41 4.59
CA LEU A 65 12.85 -8.76 4.93
C LEU A 65 14.20 -9.15 4.32
N THR A 66 14.70 -8.41 3.33
CA THR A 66 15.95 -8.76 2.61
C THR A 66 17.18 -8.00 3.09
N GLY A 67 17.06 -7.17 4.13
CA GLY A 67 18.19 -6.42 4.67
C GLY A 67 18.82 -5.42 3.68
N GLY A 68 18.08 -4.98 2.67
CA GLY A 68 18.52 -3.92 1.75
C GLY A 68 19.46 -4.37 0.61
N ILE A 69 19.65 -5.66 0.40
CA ILE A 69 20.51 -6.19 -0.69
C ILE A 69 19.95 -5.84 -2.07
N VAL A 70 18.62 -5.78 -2.21
CA VAL A 70 17.92 -5.37 -3.44
C VAL A 70 16.97 -4.23 -3.10
N PRO A 71 17.18 -3.02 -3.67
CA PRO A 71 16.36 -1.85 -3.34
C PRO A 71 14.93 -1.98 -3.84
N PHE A 72 14.01 -1.30 -3.14
CA PHE A 72 12.61 -1.05 -3.51
C PHE A 72 11.74 -2.27 -3.85
N GLY A 73 11.07 -2.84 -2.83
CA GLY A 73 9.94 -3.75 -3.01
C GLY A 73 8.63 -3.00 -3.30
N LEU A 74 7.55 -3.76 -3.45
CA LEU A 74 6.22 -3.20 -3.65
C LEU A 74 5.80 -2.25 -2.51
N THR A 75 6.18 -2.56 -1.26
CA THR A 75 5.90 -1.73 -0.08
C THR A 75 6.47 -0.32 -0.23
N GLU A 76 7.75 -0.22 -0.59
CA GLU A 76 8.46 1.05 -0.71
C GLU A 76 7.92 1.86 -1.91
N LEU A 77 7.64 1.18 -3.02
CA LEU A 77 7.01 1.82 -4.17
C LEU A 77 5.59 2.30 -3.86
N ALA A 78 4.81 1.53 -3.08
CA ALA A 78 3.45 1.90 -2.68
C ALA A 78 3.43 3.19 -1.84
N ILE A 79 4.42 3.39 -0.96
CA ILE A 79 4.55 4.61 -0.14
C ILE A 79 4.66 5.86 -1.01
N VAL A 80 5.23 5.76 -2.21
CA VAL A 80 5.35 6.89 -3.15
C VAL A 80 4.17 6.95 -4.12
N VAL A 81 3.78 5.82 -4.69
CA VAL A 81 2.76 5.73 -5.76
C VAL A 81 1.37 6.05 -5.24
N VAL A 82 1.01 5.54 -4.04
CA VAL A 82 -0.34 5.76 -3.49
C VAL A 82 -0.61 7.24 -3.20
N PRO A 83 0.27 8.02 -2.55
CA PRO A 83 0.11 9.47 -2.42
C PRO A 83 -0.08 10.21 -3.74
N LEU A 84 0.69 9.85 -4.78
CA LEU A 84 0.57 10.46 -6.10
C LEU A 84 -0.77 10.16 -6.79
N LEU A 85 -1.32 8.97 -6.59
CA LEU A 85 -2.64 8.62 -7.12
C LEU A 85 -3.79 9.26 -6.35
N THR A 86 -3.64 9.39 -5.03
CA THR A 86 -4.69 9.93 -4.14
C THR A 86 -4.70 11.46 -4.06
N MET A 87 -3.59 12.14 -4.37
CA MET A 87 -3.42 13.59 -4.18
C MET A 87 -4.53 14.43 -4.81
N SER A 88 -5.00 14.03 -5.99
CA SER A 88 -5.99 14.81 -6.75
C SER A 88 -7.44 14.39 -6.52
N THR A 89 -7.71 13.45 -5.63
CA THR A 89 -9.06 12.89 -5.42
C THR A 89 -10.08 13.92 -4.92
N LEU A 90 -9.71 14.71 -3.93
CA LEU A 90 -10.55 15.77 -3.35
C LEU A 90 -9.90 17.15 -3.52
N ALA A 91 -8.59 17.26 -3.31
CA ALA A 91 -7.87 18.52 -3.49
C ALA A 91 -7.89 19.01 -4.96
N GLY A 92 -7.87 18.10 -5.94
CA GLY A 92 -8.02 18.44 -7.35
C GLY A 92 -9.42 18.97 -7.69
N GLU A 93 -10.47 18.38 -7.12
CA GLU A 93 -11.86 18.85 -7.30
C GLU A 93 -12.12 20.17 -6.60
N ARG A 94 -11.44 20.42 -5.47
CA ARG A 94 -11.47 21.72 -4.81
C ARG A 94 -10.83 22.79 -5.67
N GLY A 95 -9.63 22.53 -6.22
CA GLY A 95 -8.93 23.46 -7.10
C GLY A 95 -9.66 23.79 -8.40
N SER A 96 -10.43 22.85 -8.95
CA SER A 96 -11.27 23.05 -10.15
C SER A 96 -12.67 23.61 -9.86
N GLY A 97 -13.03 23.84 -8.58
CA GLY A 97 -14.36 24.30 -8.18
C GLY A 97 -15.49 23.26 -8.30
N THR A 98 -15.19 22.07 -8.84
CA THR A 98 -16.20 21.01 -9.03
C THR A 98 -16.67 20.37 -7.73
N LEU A 99 -15.90 20.49 -6.63
CA LEU A 99 -16.29 20.00 -5.33
C LEU A 99 -17.58 20.66 -4.81
N HIS A 100 -17.74 21.98 -5.01
CA HIS A 100 -18.96 22.72 -4.60
C HIS A 100 -20.18 22.22 -5.38
N LEU A 101 -20.05 21.95 -6.67
CA LEU A 101 -21.11 21.38 -7.49
C LEU A 101 -21.52 19.98 -6.98
N LEU A 102 -20.54 19.15 -6.64
CA LEU A 102 -20.78 17.81 -6.08
C LEU A 102 -21.48 17.89 -4.71
N LEU A 103 -21.07 18.80 -3.84
CA LEU A 103 -21.72 19.00 -2.54
C LEU A 103 -23.16 19.53 -2.68
N ALA A 104 -23.47 20.30 -3.73
CA ALA A 104 -24.81 20.79 -4.04
C ALA A 104 -25.77 19.68 -4.52
N THR A 105 -25.28 18.53 -5.02
CA THR A 105 -26.13 17.41 -5.47
C THR A 105 -26.88 16.68 -4.35
N GLY A 106 -26.67 17.05 -3.09
CA GLY A 106 -27.33 16.41 -1.95
C GLY A 106 -26.75 15.05 -1.55
N THR A 107 -25.74 14.51 -2.26
CA THR A 107 -25.11 13.23 -1.91
C THR A 107 -24.40 13.31 -0.56
N PRO A 108 -24.56 12.32 0.34
CA PRO A 108 -23.91 12.35 1.64
C PRO A 108 -22.38 12.26 1.51
N ALA A 109 -21.65 13.03 2.33
CA ALA A 109 -20.19 13.14 2.27
C ALA A 109 -19.50 11.78 2.39
N TRP A 110 -20.01 10.88 3.23
CA TRP A 110 -19.45 9.55 3.41
C TRP A 110 -19.51 8.71 2.13
N SER A 111 -20.58 8.81 1.34
CA SER A 111 -20.73 8.08 0.08
C SER A 111 -19.72 8.56 -0.98
N MET A 112 -19.41 9.86 -1.01
CA MET A 112 -18.39 10.42 -1.89
C MET A 112 -17.00 9.92 -1.50
N VAL A 113 -16.65 9.99 -0.21
CA VAL A 113 -15.34 9.51 0.28
C VAL A 113 -15.18 8.03 0.03
N LEU A 114 -16.16 7.19 0.41
CA LEU A 114 -16.12 5.75 0.19
C LEU A 114 -16.07 5.39 -1.30
N GLY A 115 -16.80 6.09 -2.14
CA GLY A 115 -16.78 5.85 -3.59
C GLY A 115 -15.41 6.07 -4.20
N LYS A 116 -14.70 7.14 -3.80
CA LYS A 116 -13.33 7.45 -4.24
C LYS A 116 -12.32 6.45 -3.65
N TYR A 117 -12.41 6.18 -2.36
CA TYR A 117 -11.57 5.21 -1.66
C TYR A 117 -11.64 3.83 -2.32
N LEU A 118 -12.84 3.28 -2.49
CA LEU A 118 -13.04 1.97 -3.10
C LEU A 118 -12.57 1.90 -4.56
N ALA A 119 -12.75 2.98 -5.34
CA ALA A 119 -12.25 3.01 -6.71
C ALA A 119 -10.72 2.88 -6.77
N ILE A 120 -10.00 3.55 -5.86
CA ILE A 120 -8.53 3.44 -5.79
C ILE A 120 -8.12 2.07 -5.23
N CYS A 121 -8.83 1.54 -4.22
CA CYS A 121 -8.55 0.20 -3.69
C CYS A 121 -8.69 -0.89 -4.77
N ILE A 122 -9.70 -0.80 -5.65
CA ILE A 122 -9.83 -1.72 -6.78
C ILE A 122 -8.63 -1.59 -7.74
N TRP A 123 -8.20 -0.37 -8.05
CA TRP A 123 -7.02 -0.13 -8.86
C TRP A 123 -5.76 -0.74 -8.23
N MET A 124 -5.57 -0.54 -6.92
CA MET A 124 -4.46 -1.13 -6.17
C MET A 124 -4.51 -2.65 -6.13
N ALA A 125 -5.71 -3.24 -6.01
CA ALA A 125 -5.89 -4.68 -6.08
C ALA A 125 -5.51 -5.25 -7.46
N LEU A 126 -5.87 -4.56 -8.54
CA LEU A 126 -5.44 -4.94 -9.90
C LEU A 126 -3.92 -4.84 -10.04
N TRP A 127 -3.31 -3.76 -9.54
CA TRP A 127 -1.86 -3.57 -9.57
C TRP A 127 -1.14 -4.67 -8.78
N LEU A 128 -1.57 -4.97 -7.56
CA LEU A 128 -1.04 -6.08 -6.76
C LEU A 128 -1.22 -7.43 -7.49
N GLY A 129 -2.39 -7.65 -8.10
CA GLY A 129 -2.65 -8.86 -8.88
C GLY A 129 -1.66 -9.05 -10.02
N LEU A 130 -1.34 -7.98 -10.76
CA LEU A 130 -0.32 -8.01 -11.82
C LEU A 130 1.08 -8.37 -11.29
N VAL A 131 1.46 -7.83 -10.13
CA VAL A 131 2.75 -8.15 -9.49
C VAL A 131 2.78 -9.63 -9.08
N LEU A 132 1.69 -10.14 -8.50
CA LEU A 132 1.60 -11.54 -8.08
C LEU A 132 1.64 -12.54 -9.24
N LEU A 133 1.28 -12.12 -10.45
CA LEU A 133 1.43 -12.99 -11.63
C LEU A 133 2.89 -13.41 -11.88
N MET A 134 3.87 -12.59 -11.46
CA MET A 134 5.30 -12.91 -11.66
C MET A 134 5.72 -14.19 -10.89
N PRO A 135 5.55 -14.29 -9.55
CA PRO A 135 5.86 -15.53 -8.85
C PRO A 135 4.88 -16.67 -9.19
N LEU A 136 3.60 -16.38 -9.50
CA LEU A 136 2.63 -17.40 -9.87
C LEU A 136 2.95 -18.06 -11.21
N ALA A 137 3.56 -17.36 -12.16
CA ALA A 137 3.98 -17.93 -13.44
C ALA A 137 4.99 -19.07 -13.26
N LEU A 138 5.76 -19.07 -12.17
CA LEU A 138 6.75 -20.12 -11.84
C LEU A 138 6.19 -21.20 -10.90
N ALA A 139 4.91 -21.15 -10.53
CA ALA A 139 4.29 -22.07 -9.59
C ALA A 139 4.34 -23.54 -10.03
N HIS A 140 4.38 -23.82 -11.35
CA HIS A 140 4.49 -25.18 -11.88
C HIS A 140 5.90 -25.77 -11.77
N GLY A 141 6.93 -24.94 -11.66
CA GLY A 141 8.34 -25.36 -11.59
C GLY A 141 8.99 -25.25 -10.20
N THR A 142 8.28 -24.66 -9.23
CA THR A 142 8.81 -24.40 -7.89
C THR A 142 7.81 -24.77 -6.80
N HIS A 143 8.32 -25.16 -5.63
CA HIS A 143 7.47 -25.37 -4.45
C HIS A 143 7.07 -24.02 -3.87
N LEU A 144 5.84 -23.59 -4.14
CA LEU A 144 5.24 -22.38 -3.58
C LEU A 144 4.53 -22.70 -2.27
N ASP A 145 4.87 -21.97 -1.22
CA ASP A 145 4.11 -21.99 0.03
C ASP A 145 2.88 -21.06 -0.12
N TRP A 146 1.75 -21.66 -0.46
CA TRP A 146 0.48 -20.95 -0.68
C TRP A 146 -0.01 -20.21 0.58
N GLY A 147 0.26 -20.78 1.77
CA GLY A 147 -0.13 -20.17 3.03
C GLY A 147 0.60 -18.86 3.28
N LYS A 148 1.92 -18.86 3.12
CA LYS A 148 2.75 -17.64 3.26
C LYS A 148 2.42 -16.61 2.17
N LEU A 149 2.25 -17.04 0.93
CA LEU A 149 1.91 -16.13 -0.16
C LEU A 149 0.54 -15.48 0.05
N ALA A 150 -0.46 -16.23 0.51
CA ALA A 150 -1.79 -15.69 0.82
C ALA A 150 -1.72 -14.70 1.99
N ALA A 151 -1.01 -15.02 3.07
CA ALA A 151 -0.81 -14.12 4.20
C ALA A 151 -0.11 -12.82 3.80
N ALA A 152 0.96 -12.91 3.00
CA ALA A 152 1.68 -11.76 2.47
C ALA A 152 0.80 -10.91 1.55
N THR A 153 -0.05 -11.54 0.73
CA THR A 153 -1.02 -10.85 -0.13
C THR A 153 -2.07 -10.09 0.69
N ILE A 154 -2.60 -10.71 1.74
CA ILE A 154 -3.55 -10.05 2.67
C ILE A 154 -2.89 -8.85 3.34
N GLY A 155 -1.66 -9.00 3.85
CA GLY A 155 -0.90 -7.92 4.45
C GLY A 155 -0.65 -6.77 3.49
N MET A 156 -0.28 -7.08 2.25
CA MET A 156 -0.06 -6.07 1.22
C MET A 156 -1.36 -5.35 0.82
N MET A 157 -2.48 -6.08 0.70
CA MET A 157 -3.79 -5.46 0.47
C MET A 157 -4.20 -4.54 1.62
N ALA A 158 -3.98 -4.94 2.87
CA ALA A 158 -4.25 -4.11 4.04
C ALA A 158 -3.39 -2.84 4.05
N LEU A 159 -2.10 -2.95 3.72
CA LEU A 159 -1.20 -1.81 3.56
C LEU A 159 -1.67 -0.83 2.47
N LEU A 160 -1.97 -1.34 1.27
CA LEU A 160 -2.43 -0.51 0.15
C LEU A 160 -3.75 0.20 0.47
N ALA A 161 -4.67 -0.50 1.13
CA ALA A 161 -5.94 0.06 1.59
C ALA A 161 -5.72 1.16 2.64
N MET A 162 -4.81 0.95 3.59
CA MET A 162 -4.46 1.92 4.62
C MET A 162 -3.81 3.17 4.00
N LEU A 163 -2.80 3.02 3.16
CA LEU A 163 -2.14 4.14 2.47
C LEU A 163 -3.14 4.94 1.62
N THR A 164 -4.06 4.24 0.95
CA THR A 164 -5.15 4.88 0.18
C THR A 164 -6.07 5.70 1.09
N ALA A 165 -6.45 5.18 2.25
CA ALA A 165 -7.29 5.90 3.21
C ALA A 165 -6.60 7.16 3.75
N ILE A 166 -5.32 7.05 4.11
CA ILE A 166 -4.48 8.19 4.54
C ILE A 166 -4.39 9.23 3.42
N GLY A 167 -4.12 8.80 2.18
CA GLY A 167 -4.02 9.68 1.03
C GLY A 167 -5.32 10.43 0.72
N VAL A 168 -6.46 9.75 0.79
CA VAL A 168 -7.79 10.38 0.63
C VAL A 168 -8.07 11.36 1.77
N ALA A 169 -7.71 11.02 3.02
CA ALA A 169 -7.84 11.93 4.15
C ALA A 169 -6.97 13.19 3.97
N CYS A 170 -5.69 13.06 3.63
CA CYS A 170 -4.81 14.19 3.34
C CYS A 170 -5.37 15.06 2.21
N SER A 171 -5.91 14.44 1.15
CA SER A 171 -6.54 15.14 0.03
C SER A 171 -7.80 15.91 0.45
N ALA A 172 -8.54 15.44 1.47
CA ALA A 172 -9.70 16.16 2.00
C ALA A 172 -9.32 17.45 2.75
N TYR A 173 -8.16 17.47 3.42
CA TYR A 173 -7.67 18.63 4.17
C TYR A 173 -6.86 19.62 3.32
N ALA A 174 -6.22 19.14 2.26
CA ALA A 174 -5.33 19.95 1.44
C ALA A 174 -6.09 20.90 0.50
N SER A 175 -5.54 22.11 0.31
CA SER A 175 -6.02 23.08 -0.68
C SER A 175 -5.53 22.76 -2.09
N HIS A 176 -4.33 22.16 -2.21
CA HIS A 176 -3.70 21.81 -3.48
C HIS A 176 -3.26 20.35 -3.50
N PRO A 177 -3.26 19.67 -4.68
CA PRO A 177 -2.85 18.28 -4.81
C PRO A 177 -1.43 18.02 -4.30
N ALA A 178 -0.47 18.94 -4.55
CA ALA A 178 0.91 18.80 -4.10
C ALA A 178 1.01 18.73 -2.56
N VAL A 179 0.23 19.54 -1.84
CA VAL A 179 0.19 19.52 -0.37
C VAL A 179 -0.40 18.20 0.13
N ALA A 180 -1.42 17.68 -0.56
CA ALA A 180 -1.98 16.36 -0.24
C ALA A 180 -0.96 15.24 -0.40
N ALA A 181 -0.21 15.25 -1.51
CA ALA A 181 0.82 14.25 -1.80
C ALA A 181 1.94 14.28 -0.74
N THR A 182 2.48 15.46 -0.44
CA THR A 182 3.56 15.60 0.55
C THR A 182 3.10 15.22 1.96
N ALA A 183 1.90 15.63 2.38
CA ALA A 183 1.36 15.26 3.68
C ALA A 183 1.15 13.74 3.81
N SER A 184 0.56 13.11 2.81
CA SER A 184 0.33 11.65 2.82
C SER A 184 1.64 10.87 2.75
N LEU A 185 2.63 11.33 1.97
CA LEU A 185 3.96 10.74 1.91
C LEU A 185 4.68 10.83 3.25
N LEU A 186 4.66 12.00 3.89
CA LEU A 186 5.30 12.21 5.20
C LEU A 186 4.64 11.36 6.29
N LEU A 187 3.31 11.21 6.28
CA LEU A 187 2.61 10.33 7.21
C LEU A 187 2.97 8.86 6.99
N ALA A 188 3.00 8.42 5.73
CA ALA A 188 3.36 7.04 5.40
C ALA A 188 4.81 6.71 5.77
N LEU A 189 5.75 7.61 5.45
CA LEU A 189 7.17 7.49 5.85
C LEU A 189 7.31 7.58 7.36
N GLY A 190 6.59 8.46 8.03
CA GLY A 190 6.60 8.58 9.49
C GLY A 190 6.23 7.26 10.16
N LEU A 191 5.13 6.63 9.73
CA LEU A 191 4.69 5.33 10.27
C LEU A 191 5.73 4.21 10.02
N LEU A 192 6.44 4.26 8.89
CA LEU A 192 7.51 3.30 8.60
C LEU A 192 8.76 3.58 9.46
N MET A 193 9.13 4.86 9.62
CA MET A 193 10.34 5.27 10.36
C MET A 193 10.20 5.09 11.87
N VAL A 194 8.99 5.08 12.42
CA VAL A 194 8.75 4.82 13.86
C VAL A 194 9.41 3.51 14.28
N ASN A 195 9.30 2.45 13.48
CA ASN A 195 9.91 1.16 13.79
C ASN A 195 11.45 1.22 13.76
N LEU A 196 12.01 1.84 12.71
CA LEU A 196 13.45 1.99 12.56
C LEU A 196 14.03 2.87 13.68
N GLY A 197 13.35 3.95 14.03
CA GLY A 197 13.75 4.86 15.11
C GLY A 197 13.72 4.18 16.48
N ALA A 198 12.71 3.39 16.77
CA ALA A 198 12.60 2.64 18.03
C ALA A 198 13.72 1.60 18.19
N GLN A 199 13.99 0.85 17.12
CA GLN A 199 15.05 -0.17 17.11
C GLN A 199 16.44 0.46 17.30
N THR A 200 16.73 1.59 16.63
CA THR A 200 18.04 2.27 16.74
C THR A 200 18.24 2.97 18.10
N ALA A 201 17.14 3.48 18.70
CA ALA A 201 17.18 4.15 20.00
C ALA A 201 17.19 3.16 21.19
N GLY A 202 16.96 1.87 20.96
CA GLY A 202 16.85 0.86 22.02
C GLY A 202 15.67 1.11 22.96
N VAL A 203 14.69 1.92 22.55
CA VAL A 203 13.50 2.25 23.34
C VAL A 203 12.40 1.24 23.07
N ALA A 204 12.35 0.19 23.87
CA ALA A 204 11.21 -0.73 23.87
C ALA A 204 10.04 -0.06 24.61
N ASN A 205 9.12 0.53 23.87
CA ASN A 205 7.91 1.11 24.42
C ASN A 205 6.70 0.51 23.68
N GLY A 206 5.82 -0.19 24.39
CA GLY A 206 4.68 -0.89 23.80
C GLY A 206 3.76 0.00 22.95
N VAL A 207 3.72 1.32 23.22
CA VAL A 207 2.96 2.28 22.40
C VAL A 207 3.65 2.51 21.05
N ILE A 208 4.96 2.58 21.03
CA ILE A 208 5.76 2.77 19.81
C ILE A 208 5.67 1.51 18.94
N ASP A 209 5.82 0.34 19.55
CA ASP A 209 5.71 -0.95 18.85
C ASP A 209 4.30 -1.14 18.27
N TRP A 210 3.27 -0.71 18.99
CA TRP A 210 1.88 -0.77 18.51
C TRP A 210 1.62 0.22 17.36
N LEU A 211 2.29 1.37 17.33
CA LEU A 211 2.14 2.37 16.28
C LEU A 211 2.97 2.03 15.03
N ALA A 212 3.97 1.17 15.17
CA ALA A 212 4.94 0.87 14.13
C ALA A 212 4.32 -0.01 13.02
N LEU A 213 4.14 0.56 11.83
CA LEU A 213 3.67 -0.15 10.64
C LEU A 213 4.49 -1.40 10.33
N GLY A 214 5.82 -1.30 10.51
CA GLY A 214 6.76 -2.37 10.16
C GLY A 214 6.48 -3.67 10.91
N THR A 215 6.18 -3.61 12.22
CA THR A 215 5.92 -4.79 13.06
C THR A 215 4.70 -5.58 12.59
N HIS A 216 3.59 -4.89 12.30
CA HIS A 216 2.35 -5.49 11.82
C HIS A 216 2.47 -6.06 10.40
N LEU A 217 3.16 -5.33 9.51
CA LEU A 217 3.36 -5.78 8.14
C LEU A 217 4.31 -6.97 8.07
N GLU A 218 5.41 -6.94 8.83
CA GLU A 218 6.42 -7.99 8.84
C GLU A 218 5.85 -9.34 9.31
N ALA A 219 4.97 -9.33 10.33
CA ALA A 219 4.27 -10.53 10.79
C ALA A 219 3.46 -11.18 9.66
N LEU A 220 2.68 -10.38 8.93
CA LEU A 220 1.88 -10.85 7.79
C LEU A 220 2.75 -11.36 6.62
N LEU A 221 3.86 -10.67 6.32
CA LEU A 221 4.80 -11.08 5.29
C LEU A 221 5.53 -12.40 5.64
N ARG A 222 5.75 -12.66 6.92
CA ARG A 222 6.31 -13.94 7.40
C ARG A 222 5.30 -15.09 7.43
N GLY A 223 4.05 -14.83 7.06
CA GLY A 223 2.98 -15.83 7.03
C GLY A 223 2.18 -15.94 8.32
N LEU A 224 2.41 -15.05 9.29
CA LEU A 224 1.69 -15.01 10.57
C LEU A 224 0.51 -14.03 10.46
N VAL A 225 -0.69 -14.54 10.21
CA VAL A 225 -1.89 -13.71 10.17
C VAL A 225 -2.50 -13.67 11.57
N THR A 226 -2.32 -12.55 12.27
CA THR A 226 -2.99 -12.31 13.54
C THR A 226 -4.19 -11.39 13.35
N SER A 227 -5.26 -11.64 14.10
CA SER A 227 -6.43 -10.76 14.11
C SER A 227 -6.08 -9.35 14.61
N ALA A 228 -5.10 -9.24 15.51
CA ALA A 228 -4.63 -7.97 16.04
C ALA A 228 -4.06 -7.06 14.94
N ASP A 229 -3.25 -7.61 14.03
CA ASP A 229 -2.67 -6.85 12.91
C ASP A 229 -3.76 -6.36 11.95
N LEU A 230 -4.71 -7.23 11.59
CA LEU A 230 -5.82 -6.85 10.72
C LEU A 230 -6.72 -5.77 11.35
N VAL A 231 -6.99 -5.88 12.65
CA VAL A 231 -7.76 -4.87 13.39
C VAL A 231 -7.02 -3.54 13.43
N TRP A 232 -5.69 -3.55 13.60
CA TRP A 232 -4.86 -2.35 13.55
C TRP A 232 -5.00 -1.63 12.21
N PHE A 233 -4.82 -2.34 11.07
CA PHE A 233 -5.02 -1.76 9.75
C PHE A 233 -6.45 -1.21 9.57
N ALA A 234 -7.46 -1.98 9.98
CA ALA A 234 -8.86 -1.56 9.89
C ALA A 234 -9.15 -0.30 10.71
N LEU A 235 -8.54 -0.17 11.90
CA LEU A 235 -8.68 0.99 12.77
C LEU A 235 -8.08 2.24 12.12
N VAL A 236 -6.87 2.15 11.58
CA VAL A 236 -6.21 3.28 10.87
C VAL A 236 -7.04 3.70 9.66
N ILE A 237 -7.54 2.74 8.87
CA ILE A 237 -8.42 3.01 7.73
C ILE A 237 -9.69 3.74 8.19
N ALA A 238 -10.35 3.23 9.23
CA ALA A 238 -11.59 3.82 9.75
C ALA A 238 -11.37 5.26 10.23
N VAL A 239 -10.31 5.50 11.01
CA VAL A 239 -9.96 6.85 11.50
C VAL A 239 -9.71 7.80 10.33
N ALA A 240 -8.92 7.40 9.34
CA ALA A 240 -8.61 8.22 8.17
C ALA A 240 -9.89 8.58 7.38
N LEU A 241 -10.78 7.60 7.12
CA LEU A 241 -12.03 7.83 6.40
C LEU A 241 -13.03 8.68 7.20
N ILE A 242 -13.11 8.51 8.52
CA ILE A 242 -13.93 9.36 9.41
C ILE A 242 -13.44 10.81 9.34
N LEU A 243 -12.13 11.04 9.45
CA LEU A 243 -11.56 12.39 9.34
C LEU A 243 -11.87 13.01 7.98
N ALA A 244 -11.74 12.28 6.88
CA ALA A 244 -12.07 12.74 5.54
C ALA A 244 -13.56 13.12 5.42
N THR A 245 -14.46 12.27 5.92
CA THR A 245 -15.92 12.52 5.87
C THR A 245 -16.34 13.67 6.74
N TRP A 246 -15.76 13.81 7.94
CA TRP A 246 -16.01 14.92 8.85
C TRP A 246 -15.61 16.26 8.21
N ARG A 247 -14.45 16.31 7.57
CA ARG A 247 -13.96 17.50 6.88
C ARG A 247 -14.92 17.95 5.77
N LEU A 248 -15.34 17.01 4.88
CA LEU A 248 -16.32 17.32 3.83
C LEU A 248 -17.68 17.76 4.41
N GLY A 249 -18.12 17.13 5.49
CA GLY A 249 -19.36 17.49 6.18
C GLY A 249 -19.35 18.92 6.74
N THR A 250 -18.19 19.36 7.27
CA THR A 250 -18.04 20.75 7.78
C THR A 250 -18.00 21.78 6.65
N GLU A 251 -17.41 21.46 5.51
CA GLU A 251 -17.42 22.34 4.32
C GLU A 251 -18.83 22.52 3.78
N ARG A 252 -19.62 21.45 3.71
CA ARG A 252 -21.03 21.52 3.29
C ARG A 252 -21.91 22.41 4.18
N ARG A 253 -21.61 22.52 5.47
CA ARG A 253 -22.38 23.35 6.41
C ARG A 253 -22.01 24.84 6.32
N ARG A 254 -20.85 25.15 5.72
CA ARG A 254 -20.33 26.52 5.61
C ARG A 254 -20.63 27.20 4.27
N GLY A 255 -20.97 26.42 3.25
CA GLY A 255 -21.40 26.90 1.93
C GLY A 255 -22.90 26.78 1.75
#